data_ad2ab8294320e1681c25b1351185e9db
#
_entry.id   ad2ab8294320e1681c25b1351185e9db
#
_cell.length_a   1.000
_cell.length_b   1.000
_cell.length_c   1.000
_cell.angle_alpha   90.00
_cell.angle_beta   90.00
_cell.angle_gamma   90.00
#
_symmetry.space_group_name_H-M   'P 1'
#
loop_
_entity.id
_entity.type
_entity.pdbx_description
1 polymer ?
#
loop_
_entity_poly.entity_id
_entity_poly.type
_entity_poly.pdbx_seq_one_letter_code
_entity_poly.pdbx_strand_id
1 'polypeptide(L)'
;MARITSDLFEITEFAHHCPEEFLIAGVKILVSFIILCTMNIPMTLMMFAVLPFMLYFAKRFNTKMRQIFKERNKQVGEINAQVEDSLLGIRVVKSFANEEIEEKKFADGNAKFLDLKAQSYRVMAQFGTSNRIFDGLMYIVIVVGGALFIKAGRLSAADFMAYLLYANVLLNSIRRIVEFTEQFQRGMTGIDRFLEIMDAPAEIVDAPDAKVLTDVRGEVAFDHVSFHYQDDDAEVIHNLN
;
A
#
# COMPACT_ATOMS: atom_id res chain seq x y z
N MET A 1 5.90 15.33 12.88
CA MET A 1 4.97 16.17 12.07
C MET A 1 4.53 15.46 10.81
N ALA A 2 5.41 15.04 9.87
CA ALA A 2 5.01 14.38 8.63
C ALA A 2 4.17 13.09 8.84
N ARG A 3 4.42 12.30 9.89
CA ARG A 3 3.62 11.11 10.23
C ARG A 3 2.16 11.44 10.54
N ILE A 4 1.90 12.52 11.27
CA ILE A 4 0.53 12.88 11.65
C ILE A 4 -0.28 13.32 10.42
N THR A 5 0.30 14.13 9.53
CA THR A 5 -0.43 14.66 8.36
C THR A 5 -0.65 13.62 7.28
N SER A 6 0.37 12.82 6.93
CA SER A 6 0.23 11.79 5.88
C SER A 6 -0.61 10.60 6.35
N ASP A 7 -0.42 10.15 7.60
CA ASP A 7 -1.17 9.01 8.11
C ASP A 7 -2.65 9.36 8.32
N LEU A 8 -2.99 10.57 8.78
CA LEU A 8 -4.39 11.05 8.86
C LEU A 8 -5.05 11.15 7.47
N PHE A 9 -4.30 11.57 6.45
CA PHE A 9 -4.82 11.59 5.08
C PHE A 9 -5.14 10.16 4.59
N GLU A 10 -4.24 9.20 4.78
CA GLU A 10 -4.47 7.80 4.40
C GLU A 10 -5.63 7.17 5.19
N ILE A 11 -5.81 7.52 6.47
CA ILE A 11 -6.95 7.10 7.31
C ILE A 11 -8.25 7.69 6.74
N THR A 12 -8.28 8.96 6.37
CA THR A 12 -9.46 9.64 5.83
C THR A 12 -9.87 9.03 4.50
N GLU A 13 -8.91 8.83 3.59
CA GLU A 13 -9.14 8.18 2.29
C GLU A 13 -9.66 6.74 2.47
N PHE A 14 -9.08 6.00 3.41
CA PHE A 14 -9.56 4.67 3.77
C PHE A 14 -10.99 4.69 4.29
N ALA A 15 -11.28 5.54 5.29
CA ALA A 15 -12.58 5.59 5.94
C ALA A 15 -13.70 6.05 5.01
N HIS A 16 -13.37 6.91 4.03
CA HIS A 16 -14.34 7.44 3.07
C HIS A 16 -14.61 6.45 1.92
N HIS A 17 -13.56 5.94 1.28
CA HIS A 17 -13.72 5.22 0.03
C HIS A 17 -13.77 3.70 0.17
N CYS A 18 -12.97 3.10 1.07
CA CYS A 18 -12.88 1.64 1.12
C CYS A 18 -14.17 0.94 1.54
N PRO A 19 -14.88 1.34 2.61
CA PRO A 19 -16.13 0.68 2.99
C PRO A 19 -17.20 0.80 1.92
N GLU A 20 -17.32 1.96 1.29
CA GLU A 20 -18.28 2.23 0.22
C GLU A 20 -18.03 1.32 -0.99
N GLU A 21 -16.80 1.30 -1.51
CA GLU A 21 -16.44 0.54 -2.71
C GLU A 21 -16.53 -0.98 -2.47
N PHE A 22 -16.14 -1.48 -1.29
CA PHE A 22 -16.33 -2.88 -0.94
C PHE A 22 -17.80 -3.27 -0.83
N LEU A 23 -18.64 -2.41 -0.25
CA LEU A 23 -20.08 -2.64 -0.16
C LEU A 23 -20.72 -2.62 -1.54
N ILE A 24 -20.42 -1.62 -2.37
CA ILE A 24 -20.93 -1.52 -3.74
C ILE A 24 -20.52 -2.72 -4.58
N ALA A 25 -19.23 -3.11 -4.54
CA ALA A 25 -18.75 -4.27 -5.27
C ALA A 25 -19.40 -5.57 -4.78
N GLY A 26 -19.51 -5.74 -3.47
CA GLY A 26 -20.17 -6.89 -2.86
C GLY A 26 -21.63 -7.02 -3.25
N VAL A 27 -22.39 -5.92 -3.17
CA VAL A 27 -23.80 -5.87 -3.60
C VAL A 27 -23.93 -6.17 -5.09
N LYS A 28 -23.09 -5.57 -5.95
CA LYS A 28 -23.09 -5.85 -7.40
C LYS A 28 -22.83 -7.32 -7.70
N ILE A 29 -21.86 -7.94 -7.05
CA ILE A 29 -21.54 -9.36 -7.23
C ILE A 29 -22.71 -10.24 -6.77
N LEU A 30 -23.26 -9.97 -5.58
CA LEU A 30 -24.35 -10.75 -5.00
C LEU A 30 -25.63 -10.64 -5.86
N VAL A 31 -26.03 -9.43 -6.20
CA VAL A 31 -27.24 -9.18 -7.02
C VAL A 31 -27.07 -9.78 -8.41
N SER A 32 -25.89 -9.63 -9.04
CA SER A 32 -25.58 -10.27 -10.32
C SER A 32 -25.71 -11.80 -10.23
N PHE A 33 -25.19 -12.40 -9.18
CA PHE A 33 -25.29 -13.84 -8.95
C PHE A 33 -26.75 -14.30 -8.87
N ILE A 34 -27.55 -13.61 -8.04
CA ILE A 34 -28.97 -13.94 -7.86
C ILE A 34 -29.73 -13.82 -9.20
N ILE A 35 -29.57 -12.69 -9.91
CA ILE A 35 -30.26 -12.46 -11.18
C ILE A 35 -29.86 -13.51 -12.21
N LEU A 36 -28.58 -13.78 -12.39
CA LEU A 36 -28.11 -14.75 -13.36
C LEU A 36 -28.53 -16.19 -13.01
N CYS A 37 -28.63 -16.52 -11.72
CA CYS A 37 -29.18 -17.82 -11.29
C CYS A 37 -30.66 -18.00 -11.64
N THR A 38 -31.48 -16.94 -11.70
CA THR A 38 -32.88 -17.04 -12.15
C THR A 38 -33.00 -17.37 -13.64
N MET A 39 -31.96 -17.04 -14.44
CA MET A 39 -31.91 -17.34 -15.88
C MET A 39 -31.40 -18.76 -16.16
N ASN A 40 -30.16 -19.07 -15.70
CA ASN A 40 -29.57 -20.39 -15.90
C ASN A 40 -28.48 -20.68 -14.85
N ILE A 41 -28.75 -21.55 -13.89
CA ILE A 41 -27.82 -21.88 -12.80
C ILE A 41 -26.49 -22.45 -13.30
N PRO A 42 -26.45 -23.50 -14.19
CA PRO A 42 -25.19 -24.04 -14.67
C PRO A 42 -24.30 -22.99 -15.36
N MET A 43 -24.87 -22.13 -16.18
CA MET A 43 -24.15 -21.05 -16.87
C MET A 43 -23.58 -20.04 -15.87
N THR A 44 -24.36 -19.67 -14.88
CA THR A 44 -23.91 -18.77 -13.81
C THR A 44 -22.73 -19.35 -13.03
N LEU A 45 -22.82 -20.63 -12.65
CA LEU A 45 -21.74 -21.31 -11.93
C LEU A 45 -20.46 -21.39 -12.76
N MET A 46 -20.55 -21.65 -14.08
CA MET A 46 -19.39 -21.65 -14.97
C MET A 46 -18.73 -20.27 -15.02
N MET A 47 -19.52 -19.19 -15.12
CA MET A 47 -19.05 -17.82 -15.12
C MET A 47 -18.39 -17.44 -13.79
N PHE A 48 -19.04 -17.74 -12.67
CA PHE A 48 -18.53 -17.43 -11.33
C PHE A 48 -17.31 -18.27 -10.94
N ALA A 49 -17.12 -19.46 -11.51
CA ALA A 49 -15.92 -20.27 -11.29
C ALA A 49 -14.62 -19.60 -11.77
N VAL A 50 -14.70 -18.67 -12.73
CA VAL A 50 -13.54 -17.90 -13.21
C VAL A 50 -13.05 -16.89 -12.16
N LEU A 51 -13.96 -16.33 -11.33
CA LEU A 51 -13.65 -15.23 -10.40
C LEU A 51 -12.62 -15.60 -9.31
N PRO A 52 -12.70 -16.75 -8.63
CA PRO A 52 -11.71 -17.13 -7.63
C PRO A 52 -10.28 -17.23 -8.20
N PHE A 53 -10.16 -17.77 -9.42
CA PHE A 53 -8.86 -17.85 -10.10
C PHE A 53 -8.33 -16.45 -10.43
N MET A 54 -9.19 -15.58 -10.94
CA MET A 54 -8.83 -14.17 -11.19
C MET A 54 -8.33 -13.47 -9.92
N LEU A 55 -9.05 -13.60 -8.80
CA LEU A 55 -8.67 -13.02 -7.51
C LEU A 55 -7.33 -13.57 -7.00
N TYR A 56 -7.12 -14.86 -7.11
CA TYR A 56 -5.87 -15.51 -6.69
C TYR A 56 -4.66 -14.94 -7.47
N PHE A 57 -4.75 -14.90 -8.79
CA PHE A 57 -3.67 -14.38 -9.62
C PHE A 57 -3.47 -12.88 -9.43
N ALA A 58 -4.56 -12.10 -9.33
CA ALA A 58 -4.49 -10.67 -9.05
C ALA A 58 -3.75 -10.40 -7.73
N LYS A 59 -4.09 -11.11 -6.65
CA LYS A 59 -3.40 -11.00 -5.36
C LYS A 59 -1.92 -11.36 -5.47
N ARG A 60 -1.59 -12.46 -6.15
CA ARG A 60 -0.21 -12.92 -6.30
C ARG A 60 0.68 -11.90 -7.05
N PHE A 61 0.19 -11.38 -8.16
CA PHE A 61 0.94 -10.39 -8.94
C PHE A 61 1.01 -9.03 -8.23
N ASN A 62 -0.07 -8.60 -7.56
CA ASN A 62 -0.08 -7.36 -6.79
C ASN A 62 0.96 -7.39 -5.66
N THR A 63 1.04 -8.50 -4.91
CA THR A 63 2.05 -8.68 -3.85
C THR A 63 3.48 -8.59 -4.40
N LYS A 64 3.74 -9.27 -5.53
CA LYS A 64 5.06 -9.21 -6.18
C LYS A 64 5.40 -7.80 -6.68
N MET A 65 4.43 -7.11 -7.25
CA MET A 65 4.59 -5.72 -7.74
C MET A 65 4.97 -4.78 -6.59
N ARG A 66 4.27 -4.89 -5.44
CA ARG A 66 4.56 -4.08 -4.25
C ARG A 66 5.97 -4.29 -3.73
N GLN A 67 6.43 -5.54 -3.67
CA GLN A 67 7.77 -5.85 -3.20
C GLN A 67 8.82 -5.15 -4.07
N ILE A 68 8.72 -5.30 -5.40
CA ILE A 68 9.67 -4.68 -6.34
C ILE A 68 9.59 -3.15 -6.29
N PHE A 69 8.40 -2.58 -6.14
CA PHE A 69 8.25 -1.12 -6.00
C PHE A 69 8.87 -0.60 -4.71
N LYS A 70 8.75 -1.34 -3.60
CA LYS A 70 9.40 -1.00 -2.33
C LYS A 70 10.92 -1.01 -2.47
N GLU A 71 11.49 -2.05 -3.10
CA GLU A 71 12.93 -2.15 -3.35
C GLU A 71 13.42 -1.03 -4.27
N ARG A 72 12.69 -0.72 -5.34
CA ARG A 72 12.99 0.40 -6.23
C ARG A 72 12.97 1.75 -5.50
N ASN A 73 11.95 2.00 -4.68
CA ASN A 73 11.84 3.26 -3.92
C ASN A 73 12.96 3.38 -2.86
N LYS A 74 13.36 2.26 -2.24
CA LYS A 74 14.52 2.21 -1.35
C LYS A 74 15.79 2.60 -2.10
N GLN A 75 16.01 2.04 -3.31
CA GLN A 75 17.16 2.36 -4.14
C GLN A 75 17.20 3.84 -4.55
N VAL A 76 16.05 4.46 -4.83
CA VAL A 76 15.97 5.91 -5.09
C VAL A 76 16.43 6.70 -3.85
N GLY A 77 16.01 6.29 -2.66
CA GLY A 77 16.47 6.89 -1.40
C GLY A 77 17.99 6.76 -1.21
N GLU A 78 18.57 5.60 -1.50
CA GLU A 78 20.01 5.35 -1.42
C GLU A 78 20.78 6.26 -2.41
N ILE A 79 20.30 6.42 -3.65
CA ILE A 79 20.93 7.31 -4.63
C ILE A 79 20.83 8.77 -4.17
N ASN A 80 19.66 9.20 -3.67
CA ASN A 80 19.49 10.57 -3.20
C ASN A 80 20.42 10.89 -2.03
N ALA A 81 20.54 10.00 -1.04
CA ALA A 81 21.48 10.16 0.08
C ALA A 81 22.93 10.24 -0.42
N GLN A 82 23.32 9.37 -1.37
CA GLN A 82 24.66 9.39 -1.95
C GLN A 82 24.95 10.70 -2.70
N VAL A 83 24.00 11.20 -3.48
CA VAL A 83 24.13 12.50 -4.19
C VAL A 83 24.24 13.64 -3.19
N GLU A 84 23.43 13.62 -2.13
CA GLU A 84 23.47 14.63 -1.05
C GLU A 84 24.83 14.63 -0.36
N ASP A 85 25.35 13.46 0.03
CA ASP A 85 26.69 13.34 0.63
C ASP A 85 27.80 13.85 -0.29
N SER A 86 27.75 13.49 -1.60
CA SER A 86 28.71 13.97 -2.59
C SER A 86 28.66 15.49 -2.77
N LEU A 87 27.46 16.09 -2.73
CA LEU A 87 27.28 17.55 -2.86
C LEU A 87 27.72 18.30 -1.59
N LEU A 88 27.40 17.79 -0.42
CA LEU A 88 27.86 18.37 0.85
C LEU A 88 29.38 18.27 0.98
N GLY A 89 29.97 17.15 0.53
CA GLY A 89 31.41 16.90 0.53
C GLY A 89 32.15 17.42 -0.71
N ILE A 90 31.53 18.20 -1.61
CA ILE A 90 32.11 18.53 -2.92
C ILE A 90 33.48 19.21 -2.85
N ARG A 91 33.72 20.02 -1.81
CA ARG A 91 35.01 20.66 -1.60
C ARG A 91 36.12 19.64 -1.32
N VAL A 92 35.79 18.59 -0.56
CA VAL A 92 36.71 17.52 -0.25
C VAL A 92 36.99 16.69 -1.51
N VAL A 93 35.92 16.31 -2.23
CA VAL A 93 36.02 15.57 -3.51
C VAL A 93 36.93 16.32 -4.48
N LYS A 94 36.76 17.63 -4.63
CA LYS A 94 37.57 18.48 -5.51
C LYS A 94 39.02 18.63 -5.03
N SER A 95 39.28 18.75 -3.72
CA SER A 95 40.64 18.89 -3.21
C SER A 95 41.48 17.62 -3.36
N PHE A 96 40.84 16.46 -3.42
CA PHE A 96 41.51 15.16 -3.64
C PHE A 96 41.39 14.63 -5.07
N ALA A 97 40.78 15.40 -6.00
CA ALA A 97 40.50 15.00 -7.38
C ALA A 97 39.81 13.61 -7.50
N ASN A 98 38.83 13.35 -6.63
CA ASN A 98 38.13 12.08 -6.52
C ASN A 98 36.78 12.06 -7.27
N GLU A 99 36.58 12.89 -8.30
CA GLU A 99 35.37 12.96 -9.09
C GLU A 99 35.02 11.63 -9.75
N GLU A 100 36.00 10.93 -10.30
CA GLU A 100 35.78 9.62 -10.96
C GLU A 100 35.27 8.56 -9.97
N ILE A 101 35.65 8.66 -8.69
CA ILE A 101 35.15 7.75 -7.66
C ILE A 101 33.69 8.02 -7.37
N GLU A 102 33.30 9.30 -7.26
CA GLU A 102 31.91 9.67 -7.01
C GLU A 102 31.02 9.36 -8.23
N GLU A 103 31.50 9.60 -9.46
CA GLU A 103 30.80 9.22 -10.67
C GLU A 103 30.57 7.71 -10.75
N LYS A 104 31.57 6.91 -10.40
CA LYS A 104 31.47 5.45 -10.36
C LYS A 104 30.44 4.99 -9.32
N LYS A 105 30.43 5.53 -8.12
CA LYS A 105 29.44 5.23 -7.09
C LYS A 105 28.03 5.51 -7.60
N PHE A 106 27.82 6.69 -8.20
CA PHE A 106 26.54 7.05 -8.79
C PHE A 106 26.15 6.09 -9.94
N ALA A 107 27.06 5.76 -10.82
CA ALA A 107 26.83 4.84 -11.94
C ALA A 107 26.40 3.45 -11.44
N ASP A 108 27.06 2.91 -10.39
CA ASP A 108 26.72 1.63 -9.80
C ASP A 108 25.31 1.66 -9.14
N GLY A 109 25.01 2.72 -8.39
CA GLY A 109 23.69 2.95 -7.81
C GLY A 109 22.58 3.07 -8.86
N ASN A 110 22.86 3.80 -9.94
CA ASN A 110 21.94 3.99 -11.06
C ASN A 110 21.73 2.70 -11.88
N ALA A 111 22.78 1.89 -12.08
CA ALA A 111 22.65 0.60 -12.75
C ALA A 111 21.70 -0.33 -12.00
N LYS A 112 21.83 -0.40 -10.65
CA LYS A 112 20.92 -1.15 -9.79
C LYS A 112 19.48 -0.61 -9.86
N PHE A 113 19.31 0.71 -9.88
CA PHE A 113 18.00 1.34 -10.07
C PHE A 113 17.36 0.97 -11.41
N LEU A 114 18.15 1.00 -12.51
CA LEU A 114 17.66 0.63 -13.85
C LEU A 114 17.19 -0.83 -13.92
N ASP A 115 17.92 -1.75 -13.26
CA ASP A 115 17.51 -3.16 -13.19
C ASP A 115 16.19 -3.31 -12.41
N LEU A 116 16.07 -2.69 -11.23
CA LEU A 116 14.83 -2.68 -10.45
C LEU A 116 13.66 -2.04 -11.22
N LYS A 117 13.93 -0.99 -12.00
CA LYS A 117 12.94 -0.35 -12.86
C LYS A 117 12.49 -1.28 -13.98
N ALA A 118 13.42 -1.98 -14.63
CA ALA A 118 13.10 -2.98 -15.65
C ALA A 118 12.28 -4.14 -15.08
N GLN A 119 12.62 -4.61 -13.88
CA GLN A 119 11.86 -5.63 -13.16
C GLN A 119 10.44 -5.12 -12.83
N SER A 120 10.30 -3.86 -12.40
CA SER A 120 9.01 -3.23 -12.12
C SER A 120 8.11 -3.26 -13.36
N TYR A 121 8.61 -2.82 -14.51
CA TYR A 121 7.85 -2.84 -15.75
C TYR A 121 7.48 -4.27 -16.21
N ARG A 122 8.40 -5.22 -16.03
CA ARG A 122 8.13 -6.64 -16.36
C ARG A 122 6.96 -7.18 -15.53
N VAL A 123 6.95 -6.91 -14.23
CA VAL A 123 5.87 -7.38 -13.35
C VAL A 123 4.55 -6.63 -13.61
N MET A 124 4.61 -5.33 -13.91
CA MET A 124 3.42 -4.57 -14.36
C MET A 124 2.82 -5.17 -15.63
N ALA A 125 3.65 -5.50 -16.61
CA ALA A 125 3.21 -6.15 -17.85
C ALA A 125 2.58 -7.52 -17.57
N GLN A 126 3.19 -8.35 -16.71
CA GLN A 126 2.65 -9.64 -16.32
C GLN A 126 1.28 -9.50 -15.64
N PHE A 127 1.14 -8.54 -14.72
CA PHE A 127 -0.14 -8.25 -14.06
C PHE A 127 -1.21 -7.81 -15.05
N GLY A 128 -0.89 -6.84 -15.94
CA GLY A 128 -1.82 -6.37 -16.96
C GLY A 128 -2.23 -7.46 -17.96
N THR A 129 -1.27 -8.29 -18.38
CA THR A 129 -1.53 -9.42 -19.28
C THR A 129 -2.40 -10.48 -18.61
N SER A 130 -2.11 -10.81 -17.34
CA SER A 130 -2.92 -11.76 -16.56
C SER A 130 -4.38 -11.30 -16.46
N ASN A 131 -4.62 -10.03 -16.14
CA ASN A 131 -5.98 -9.49 -16.08
C ASN A 131 -6.70 -9.61 -17.43
N ARG A 132 -6.03 -9.28 -18.54
CA ARG A 132 -6.61 -9.40 -19.88
C ARG A 132 -6.91 -10.85 -20.28
N ILE A 133 -6.08 -11.81 -19.85
CA ILE A 133 -6.33 -13.24 -20.08
C ILE A 133 -7.61 -13.67 -19.34
N PHE A 134 -7.80 -13.25 -18.09
CA PHE A 134 -9.01 -13.58 -17.34
C PHE A 134 -10.25 -12.89 -17.91
N ASP A 135 -10.14 -11.64 -18.38
CA ASP A 135 -11.21 -10.97 -19.12
C ASP A 135 -11.61 -11.80 -20.34
N GLY A 136 -10.63 -12.16 -21.17
CA GLY A 136 -10.85 -12.98 -22.35
C GLY A 136 -11.43 -14.36 -22.04
N LEU A 137 -10.92 -15.02 -20.99
CA LEU A 137 -11.43 -16.31 -20.53
C LEU A 137 -12.90 -16.20 -20.09
N MET A 138 -13.27 -15.17 -19.36
CA MET A 138 -14.65 -14.91 -18.95
C MET A 138 -15.55 -14.82 -20.18
N TYR A 139 -15.17 -14.03 -21.20
CA TYR A 139 -15.96 -13.91 -22.42
C TYR A 139 -15.99 -15.21 -23.24
N ILE A 140 -14.91 -15.98 -23.30
CA ILE A 140 -14.89 -17.28 -23.96
C ILE A 140 -15.87 -18.24 -23.26
N VAL A 141 -15.86 -18.31 -21.94
CA VAL A 141 -16.78 -19.14 -21.15
C VAL A 141 -18.23 -18.74 -21.44
N ILE A 142 -18.53 -17.44 -21.48
CA ILE A 142 -19.89 -16.94 -21.75
C ILE A 142 -20.30 -17.25 -23.19
N VAL A 143 -19.45 -16.98 -24.19
CA VAL A 143 -19.80 -17.15 -25.59
C VAL A 143 -19.95 -18.62 -25.95
N VAL A 144 -18.98 -19.45 -25.57
CA VAL A 144 -19.01 -20.88 -25.86
C VAL A 144 -20.12 -21.59 -25.05
N GLY A 145 -20.15 -21.34 -23.74
CA GLY A 145 -21.18 -21.90 -22.84
C GLY A 145 -22.59 -21.44 -23.27
N GLY A 146 -22.76 -20.13 -23.49
CA GLY A 146 -24.03 -19.56 -23.94
C GLY A 146 -24.53 -20.15 -25.27
N ALA A 147 -23.63 -20.28 -26.26
CA ALA A 147 -23.99 -20.90 -27.55
C ALA A 147 -24.45 -22.37 -27.37
N LEU A 148 -23.77 -23.14 -26.52
CA LEU A 148 -24.15 -24.53 -26.21
C LEU A 148 -25.51 -24.59 -25.49
N PHE A 149 -25.77 -23.69 -24.52
CA PHE A 149 -27.05 -23.66 -23.81
C PHE A 149 -28.20 -23.16 -24.70
N ILE A 150 -27.95 -22.21 -25.62
CA ILE A 150 -28.94 -21.77 -26.62
C ILE A 150 -29.26 -22.92 -27.56
N LYS A 151 -28.27 -23.63 -28.09
CA LYS A 151 -28.45 -24.81 -28.94
C LYS A 151 -29.26 -25.92 -28.23
N ALA A 152 -29.06 -26.06 -26.91
CA ALA A 152 -29.79 -27.02 -26.10
C ALA A 152 -31.21 -26.56 -25.70
N GLY A 153 -31.64 -25.36 -26.14
CA GLY A 153 -32.94 -24.76 -25.77
C GLY A 153 -33.07 -24.37 -24.30
N ARG A 154 -31.93 -24.23 -23.58
CA ARG A 154 -31.90 -23.94 -22.13
C ARG A 154 -31.58 -22.48 -21.81
N LEU A 155 -31.28 -21.67 -22.81
CA LEU A 155 -30.97 -20.24 -22.66
C LEU A 155 -31.57 -19.49 -23.84
N SER A 156 -32.22 -18.34 -23.58
CA SER A 156 -32.69 -17.46 -24.65
C SER A 156 -31.58 -16.53 -25.14
N ALA A 157 -31.73 -15.99 -26.36
CA ALA A 157 -30.81 -14.97 -26.87
C ALA A 157 -30.79 -13.70 -26.00
N ALA A 158 -31.93 -13.33 -25.41
CA ALA A 158 -32.02 -12.20 -24.49
C ALA A 158 -31.23 -12.45 -23.20
N ASP A 159 -31.36 -13.66 -22.60
CA ASP A 159 -30.59 -14.03 -21.41
C ASP A 159 -29.08 -14.05 -21.71
N PHE A 160 -28.68 -14.54 -22.88
CA PHE A 160 -27.28 -14.53 -23.31
C PHE A 160 -26.70 -13.11 -23.35
N MET A 161 -27.46 -12.14 -23.89
CA MET A 161 -27.06 -10.72 -23.86
C MET A 161 -26.92 -10.20 -22.43
N ALA A 162 -27.80 -10.61 -21.52
CA ALA A 162 -27.65 -10.25 -20.11
C ALA A 162 -26.34 -10.81 -19.49
N TYR A 163 -25.96 -12.05 -19.78
CA TYR A 163 -24.66 -12.61 -19.33
C TYR A 163 -23.48 -11.79 -19.82
N LEU A 164 -23.47 -11.31 -21.08
CA LEU A 164 -22.43 -10.44 -21.61
C LEU A 164 -22.34 -9.09 -20.88
N LEU A 165 -23.50 -8.49 -20.54
CA LEU A 165 -23.54 -7.23 -19.78
C LEU A 165 -23.06 -7.42 -18.34
N TYR A 166 -23.51 -8.47 -17.67
CA TYR A 166 -23.12 -8.78 -16.29
C TYR A 166 -21.65 -9.20 -16.19
N ALA A 167 -21.03 -9.77 -17.24
CA ALA A 167 -19.60 -10.02 -17.26
C ALA A 167 -18.79 -8.75 -16.99
N ASN A 168 -19.16 -7.65 -17.65
CA ASN A 168 -18.49 -6.37 -17.44
C ASN A 168 -18.66 -5.83 -16.01
N VAL A 169 -19.88 -5.96 -15.47
CA VAL A 169 -20.17 -5.56 -14.08
C VAL A 169 -19.30 -6.35 -13.10
N LEU A 170 -19.19 -7.66 -13.26
CA LEU A 170 -18.44 -8.55 -12.38
C LEU A 170 -16.92 -8.29 -12.49
N LEU A 171 -16.38 -8.21 -13.71
CA LEU A 171 -14.96 -7.93 -13.94
C LEU A 171 -14.54 -6.60 -13.33
N ASN A 172 -15.36 -5.56 -13.50
CA ASN A 172 -15.09 -4.25 -12.91
C ASN A 172 -15.19 -4.29 -11.37
N SER A 173 -16.16 -5.01 -10.81
CA SER A 173 -16.29 -5.15 -9.35
C SER A 173 -15.08 -5.86 -8.75
N ILE A 174 -14.57 -6.90 -9.40
CA ILE A 174 -13.35 -7.60 -8.95
C ILE A 174 -12.13 -6.68 -9.02
N ARG A 175 -11.98 -5.91 -10.10
CA ARG A 175 -10.87 -4.95 -10.22
C ARG A 175 -10.91 -3.90 -9.11
N ARG A 176 -12.10 -3.37 -8.79
CA ARG A 176 -12.30 -2.44 -7.67
C ARG A 176 -11.88 -3.05 -6.34
N ILE A 177 -12.30 -4.27 -6.03
CA ILE A 177 -11.89 -4.97 -4.80
C ILE A 177 -10.36 -5.08 -4.72
N VAL A 178 -9.69 -5.45 -5.82
CA VAL A 178 -8.22 -5.57 -5.84
C VAL A 178 -7.54 -4.22 -5.64
N GLU A 179 -8.03 -3.17 -6.30
CA GLU A 179 -7.52 -1.80 -6.20
C GLU A 179 -7.66 -1.25 -4.78
N PHE A 180 -8.85 -1.34 -4.19
CA PHE A 180 -9.11 -0.84 -2.85
C PHE A 180 -8.50 -1.70 -1.72
N THR A 181 -8.11 -2.94 -1.98
CA THR A 181 -7.34 -3.74 -1.01
C THR A 181 -6.02 -3.07 -0.63
N GLU A 182 -5.39 -2.34 -1.54
CA GLU A 182 -4.17 -1.60 -1.26
C GLU A 182 -4.43 -0.40 -0.35
N GLN A 183 -5.45 0.37 -0.68
CA GLN A 183 -5.84 1.53 0.13
C GLN A 183 -6.27 1.11 1.54
N PHE A 184 -6.99 -0.01 1.65
CA PHE A 184 -7.32 -0.63 2.94
C PHE A 184 -6.08 -0.90 3.79
N GLN A 185 -5.03 -1.53 3.21
CA GLN A 185 -3.81 -1.83 3.96
C GLN A 185 -3.04 -0.57 4.38
N ARG A 186 -3.02 0.47 3.54
CA ARG A 186 -2.39 1.76 3.90
C ARG A 186 -3.14 2.44 5.03
N GLY A 187 -4.45 2.50 4.95
CA GLY A 187 -5.29 3.07 6.00
C GLY A 187 -5.15 2.33 7.33
N MET A 188 -5.14 0.99 7.32
CA MET A 188 -4.89 0.19 8.53
C MET A 188 -3.51 0.47 9.14
N THR A 189 -2.46 0.56 8.32
CA THR A 189 -1.12 0.92 8.80
C THR A 189 -1.10 2.35 9.38
N GLY A 190 -1.85 3.27 8.78
CA GLY A 190 -2.01 4.63 9.32
C GLY A 190 -2.70 4.62 10.69
N ILE A 191 -3.77 3.82 10.85
CA ILE A 191 -4.47 3.64 12.12
C ILE A 191 -3.54 3.07 13.19
N ASP A 192 -2.80 2.00 12.87
CA ASP A 192 -1.86 1.38 13.82
C ASP A 192 -0.82 2.40 14.33
N ARG A 193 -0.25 3.20 13.43
CA ARG A 193 0.71 4.25 13.80
C ARG A 193 0.08 5.40 14.59
N PHE A 194 -1.16 5.74 14.29
CA PHE A 194 -1.90 6.75 15.05
C PHE A 194 -2.16 6.28 16.48
N LEU A 195 -2.59 5.03 16.64
CA LEU A 195 -2.81 4.41 17.96
C LEU A 195 -1.51 4.30 18.75
N GLU A 196 -0.39 3.94 18.10
CA GLU A 196 0.94 3.91 18.73
C GLU A 196 1.29 5.25 19.38
N ILE A 197 0.94 6.37 18.74
CA ILE A 197 1.17 7.72 19.29
C ILE A 197 0.17 8.03 20.41
N MET A 198 -1.09 7.66 20.24
CA MET A 198 -2.13 7.95 21.24
C MET A 198 -1.96 7.13 22.51
N ASP A 199 -1.49 5.90 22.40
CA ASP A 199 -1.27 4.98 23.52
C ASP A 199 0.12 5.12 24.14
N ALA A 200 0.99 5.99 23.57
CA ALA A 200 2.32 6.23 24.13
C ALA A 200 2.21 6.81 25.55
N PRO A 201 2.80 6.17 26.56
CA PRO A 201 2.78 6.70 27.91
C PRO A 201 3.56 8.02 27.96
N ALA A 202 3.03 8.98 28.70
CA ALA A 202 3.76 10.21 28.95
C ALA A 202 5.01 9.90 29.78
N GLU A 203 6.20 10.20 29.24
CA GLU A 203 7.47 9.96 29.95
C GLU A 203 7.62 10.87 31.17
N ILE A 204 7.02 12.06 31.13
CA ILE A 204 7.04 13.03 32.22
C ILE A 204 5.62 13.16 32.75
N VAL A 205 5.42 12.66 33.95
CA VAL A 205 4.16 12.76 34.68
C VAL A 205 4.41 13.41 36.05
N ASP A 206 3.40 14.10 36.56
CA ASP A 206 3.47 14.67 37.87
C ASP A 206 3.61 13.58 38.92
N ALA A 207 4.49 13.80 39.89
CA ALA A 207 4.58 12.90 41.06
C ALA A 207 3.26 12.85 41.84
N PRO A 208 2.93 11.74 42.51
CA PRO A 208 1.67 11.63 43.25
C PRO A 208 1.46 12.71 44.33
N ASP A 209 2.55 13.33 44.75
CA ASP A 209 2.61 14.40 45.76
C ASP A 209 3.02 15.75 45.17
N ALA A 210 2.92 15.92 43.87
CA ALA A 210 3.26 17.14 43.15
C ALA A 210 2.49 18.34 43.73
N LYS A 211 3.23 19.42 44.01
CA LYS A 211 2.67 20.65 44.56
C LYS A 211 2.48 21.69 43.47
N VAL A 212 1.36 22.38 43.54
CA VAL A 212 1.14 23.54 42.65
C VAL A 212 2.07 24.67 43.09
N LEU A 213 2.89 25.16 42.17
CA LEU A 213 3.77 26.31 42.42
C LEU A 213 2.93 27.59 42.54
N THR A 214 2.92 28.16 43.77
CA THR A 214 2.30 29.45 44.06
C THR A 214 3.40 30.46 44.46
N ASP A 215 3.19 31.73 44.16
CA ASP A 215 4.11 32.84 44.54
C ASP A 215 5.54 32.69 43.99
N VAL A 216 5.66 32.32 42.71
CA VAL A 216 6.97 32.15 42.04
C VAL A 216 7.75 33.46 42.02
N ARG A 217 8.92 33.49 42.66
CA ARG A 217 9.85 34.65 42.69
C ARG A 217 10.90 34.61 41.57
N GLY A 218 10.94 33.54 40.78
CA GLY A 218 11.86 33.35 39.66
C GLY A 218 13.29 33.00 40.04
N GLU A 219 13.53 32.54 41.28
CA GLU A 219 14.83 32.05 41.72
C GLU A 219 14.97 30.58 41.31
N VAL A 220 16.07 30.24 40.63
CA VAL A 220 16.39 28.87 40.19
C VAL A 220 17.75 28.49 40.72
N ALA A 221 17.83 27.42 41.50
CA ALA A 221 19.07 26.87 42.03
C ALA A 221 19.21 25.42 41.56
N PHE A 222 20.40 25.03 41.17
CA PHE A 222 20.79 23.64 40.96
C PHE A 222 21.53 23.17 42.21
N ASP A 223 21.24 21.99 42.68
CA ASP A 223 21.88 21.41 43.88
C ASP A 223 22.25 19.96 43.58
N HIS A 224 23.53 19.71 43.28
CA HIS A 224 24.10 18.40 42.95
C HIS A 224 23.32 17.67 41.84
N VAL A 225 22.88 18.36 40.78
CA VAL A 225 22.08 17.78 39.68
C VAL A 225 22.97 17.01 38.74
N SER A 226 22.68 15.72 38.55
CA SER A 226 23.27 14.87 37.50
C SER A 226 22.19 14.44 36.49
N PHE A 227 22.54 14.32 35.24
CA PHE A 227 21.61 13.92 34.16
C PHE A 227 22.30 13.05 33.13
N HIS A 228 21.62 11.99 32.69
CA HIS A 228 21.99 11.15 31.55
C HIS A 228 20.74 10.90 30.68
N TYR A 229 20.94 10.65 29.40
CA TYR A 229 19.87 10.20 28.51
C TYR A 229 19.62 8.71 28.72
N GLN A 230 18.37 8.24 28.51
CA GLN A 230 17.99 6.83 28.73
C GLN A 230 18.77 5.85 27.84
N ASP A 231 19.25 6.29 26.69
CA ASP A 231 19.96 5.47 25.69
C ASP A 231 21.48 5.46 25.90
N ASP A 232 22.01 6.18 26.89
CA ASP A 232 23.45 6.30 27.16
C ASP A 232 23.74 6.29 28.68
N ASP A 233 24.59 5.37 29.12
CA ASP A 233 25.03 5.31 30.51
C ASP A 233 26.01 6.45 30.89
N ALA A 234 26.46 7.24 29.92
CA ALA A 234 27.36 8.37 30.17
C ALA A 234 26.56 9.56 30.71
N GLU A 235 26.95 10.04 31.89
CA GLU A 235 26.42 11.27 32.48
C GLU A 235 26.77 12.48 31.58
N VAL A 236 25.75 13.16 31.05
CA VAL A 236 25.92 14.40 30.27
C VAL A 236 26.12 15.60 31.17
N ILE A 237 25.49 15.60 32.33
CA ILE A 237 25.65 16.59 33.39
C ILE A 237 26.02 15.83 34.67
N HIS A 238 27.12 16.26 35.30
CA HIS A 238 27.61 15.66 36.53
C HIS A 238 27.71 16.72 37.59
N ASN A 239 26.96 16.53 38.71
CA ASN A 239 27.06 17.32 39.92
C ASN A 239 27.02 18.85 39.70
N LEU A 240 26.03 19.32 38.93
CA LEU A 240 25.81 20.75 38.66
C LEU A 240 25.27 21.45 39.91
N ASN A 241 25.98 22.55 40.30
CA ASN A 241 25.62 23.42 41.41
C ASN A 241 25.51 24.88 40.94
#